data_8f19e6110e4054de216032ab16b243b5
#
_entry.id   8f19e6110e4054de216032ab16b243b5
#
_cell.length_a   1.000
_cell.length_b   1.000
_cell.length_c   1.000
_cell.angle_alpha   90.00
_cell.angle_beta   90.00
_cell.angle_gamma   90.00
#
_symmetry.space_group_name_H-M   'P 1'
#
loop_
_entity.id
_entity.type
_entity.pdbx_description
1 polymer ?
#
loop_
_entity_poly.entity_id
_entity_poly.type
_entity_poly.pdbx_seq_one_letter_code
_entity_poly.pdbx_strand_id
1 'polypeptide(L)'
;TWRLLNQGVPNAKSTTAQIVDTCGNLETYAVIDKDIADLNGNTAEFRLSEVKAFLEGMSQQVAATLIYGNQFTNPERFTGLAPRYSTKTTAASQTANNVLDGSGTLSTNTSIWIVCWGSDTLHATFPKGKITGLQHRDMGEWPVADTAGNTYQAYRDHFKWEIGLVLRDWRYVVRVANVDVTQLSGVSAANLINLLVRGLYRLPTAPASATTIQTSDTPEIRADMGRTVIYCNRVIRTYLDLQAMNKTNVLLRLEEFDGKAVTTFRGIPVRTCDAILNNEPQVT
;
A
#
# COMPACT_ATOMS: atom_id res chain seq x y z
N THR A 1 36.92 4.03 1.52
CA THR A 1 37.90 5.00 2.03
C THR A 1 39.13 5.01 1.10
N TRP A 2 39.51 6.19 0.63
CA TRP A 2 40.75 6.35 -0.14
C TRP A 2 41.95 6.14 0.79
N ARG A 3 42.97 5.43 0.32
CA ARG A 3 44.14 5.03 1.10
C ARG A 3 45.42 5.59 0.45
N LEU A 4 46.30 6.14 1.27
CA LEU A 4 47.68 6.40 0.88
C LEU A 4 48.54 5.12 1.03
N LEU A 5 49.61 5.03 0.26
CA LEU A 5 50.57 3.94 0.39
C LEU A 5 51.16 3.91 1.81
N ASN A 6 51.30 2.70 2.37
CA ASN A 6 51.78 2.45 3.74
C ASN A 6 50.85 2.95 4.88
N GLN A 7 49.61 3.30 4.61
CA GLN A 7 48.60 3.60 5.63
C GLN A 7 47.53 2.50 5.70
N GLY A 8 47.03 2.23 6.90
CA GLY A 8 45.91 1.31 7.11
C GLY A 8 44.58 1.89 6.63
N VAL A 9 43.62 1.01 6.33
CA VAL A 9 42.24 1.40 6.04
C VAL A 9 41.39 1.20 7.31
N PRO A 10 40.65 2.19 7.80
CA PRO A 10 39.74 2.00 8.93
C PRO A 10 38.63 1.02 8.55
N ASN A 11 38.26 0.18 9.48
CA ASN A 11 37.15 -0.76 9.30
C ASN A 11 35.83 0.01 9.14
N ALA A 12 35.13 -0.23 8.05
CA ALA A 12 33.78 0.28 7.84
C ALA A 12 32.75 -0.67 8.46
N LYS A 13 31.74 -0.10 9.12
CA LYS A 13 30.63 -0.85 9.70
C LYS A 13 29.31 -0.33 9.14
N SER A 14 28.46 -1.22 8.67
CA SER A 14 27.08 -0.86 8.35
C SER A 14 26.25 -0.88 9.62
N THR A 15 25.34 0.09 9.76
CA THR A 15 24.37 0.15 10.86
C THR A 15 23.01 -0.27 10.34
N THR A 16 22.45 -1.31 10.93
CA THR A 16 21.09 -1.78 10.69
C THR A 16 20.29 -1.74 11.98
N ALA A 17 19.00 -1.43 11.93
CA ALA A 17 18.09 -1.50 13.04
C ALA A 17 17.20 -2.73 12.90
N GLN A 18 17.03 -3.48 13.99
CA GLN A 18 16.08 -4.58 14.01
C GLN A 18 14.68 -4.02 14.25
N ILE A 19 13.74 -4.36 13.35
CA ILE A 19 12.33 -4.01 13.44
C ILE A 19 11.53 -5.31 13.51
N VAL A 20 10.51 -5.34 14.37
CA VAL A 20 9.59 -6.46 14.50
C VAL A 20 8.29 -6.10 13.79
N ASP A 21 7.99 -6.82 12.73
CA ASP A 21 6.75 -6.71 11.98
C ASP A 21 5.86 -7.93 12.26
N THR A 22 4.55 -7.70 12.38
CA THR A 22 3.55 -8.73 12.64
C THR A 22 2.69 -8.99 11.42
N CYS A 23 2.08 -10.18 11.34
CA CYS A 23 1.03 -10.49 10.38
C CYS A 23 -0.33 -10.37 11.08
N GLY A 24 -1.29 -9.74 10.41
CA GLY A 24 -2.68 -9.70 10.83
C GLY A 24 -3.44 -10.87 10.24
N ASN A 25 -4.50 -11.30 10.94
CA ASN A 25 -5.41 -12.33 10.49
C ASN A 25 -6.80 -11.71 10.27
N LEU A 26 -7.20 -11.59 9.02
CA LEU A 26 -8.50 -11.06 8.63
C LEU A 26 -9.43 -12.22 8.28
N GLU A 27 -10.52 -12.38 9.03
CA GLU A 27 -11.49 -13.44 8.82
C GLU A 27 -12.90 -12.87 8.74
N THR A 28 -13.75 -13.50 7.94
CA THR A 28 -15.18 -13.23 7.88
C THR A 28 -15.95 -14.49 7.55
N TYR A 29 -17.20 -14.52 8.02
CA TYR A 29 -18.15 -15.55 7.68
C TYR A 29 -19.30 -14.92 6.90
N ALA A 30 -19.53 -15.41 5.68
CA ALA A 30 -20.74 -15.12 4.94
C ALA A 30 -21.81 -16.13 5.36
N VAL A 31 -22.93 -15.63 5.86
CA VAL A 31 -24.06 -16.43 6.32
C VAL A 31 -25.27 -16.06 5.48
N ILE A 32 -25.84 -17.04 4.77
CA ILE A 32 -26.95 -16.85 3.84
C ILE A 32 -28.05 -17.83 4.25
N ASP A 33 -29.26 -17.33 4.50
CA ASP A 33 -30.40 -18.12 4.82
C ASP A 33 -30.67 -19.17 3.72
N LYS A 34 -30.85 -20.44 4.12
CA LYS A 34 -31.05 -21.55 3.19
C LYS A 34 -32.30 -21.37 2.37
N ASP A 35 -33.42 -20.99 3.00
CA ASP A 35 -34.72 -20.89 2.32
C ASP A 35 -34.69 -19.76 1.28
N ILE A 36 -33.96 -18.66 1.55
CA ILE A 36 -33.75 -17.56 0.57
C ILE A 36 -32.87 -18.04 -0.57
N ALA A 37 -31.80 -18.76 -0.26
CA ALA A 37 -30.85 -19.22 -1.30
C ALA A 37 -31.49 -20.24 -2.24
N ASP A 38 -32.37 -21.08 -1.73
CA ASP A 38 -33.02 -22.17 -2.48
C ASP A 38 -34.31 -21.72 -3.19
N LEU A 39 -34.81 -20.51 -2.92
CA LEU A 39 -36.11 -20.01 -3.42
C LEU A 39 -36.22 -20.01 -4.95
N ASN A 40 -35.12 -19.74 -5.68
CA ASN A 40 -35.11 -19.68 -7.14
C ASN A 40 -34.47 -20.90 -7.80
N GLY A 41 -34.10 -21.95 -7.04
CA GLY A 41 -33.43 -23.15 -7.55
C GLY A 41 -32.01 -22.93 -8.10
N ASN A 42 -31.41 -21.73 -7.91
CA ASN A 42 -30.06 -21.37 -8.34
C ASN A 42 -29.17 -20.96 -7.14
N THR A 43 -29.11 -21.82 -6.15
CA THR A 43 -28.44 -21.61 -4.86
C THR A 43 -26.98 -21.20 -5.02
N ALA A 44 -26.23 -21.84 -5.92
CA ALA A 44 -24.81 -21.59 -6.10
C ALA A 44 -24.52 -20.18 -6.64
N GLU A 45 -25.28 -19.72 -7.61
CA GLU A 45 -25.12 -18.39 -8.23
C GLU A 45 -25.55 -17.29 -7.27
N PHE A 46 -26.63 -17.50 -6.53
CA PHE A 46 -27.10 -16.59 -5.51
C PHE A 46 -26.03 -16.43 -4.40
N ARG A 47 -25.51 -17.54 -3.85
CA ARG A 47 -24.42 -17.52 -2.86
C ARG A 47 -23.20 -16.77 -3.39
N LEU A 48 -22.79 -17.02 -4.65
CA LEU A 48 -21.66 -16.33 -5.26
C LEU A 48 -21.90 -14.81 -5.39
N SER A 49 -23.12 -14.40 -5.67
CA SER A 49 -23.50 -12.98 -5.74
C SER A 49 -23.35 -12.28 -4.40
N GLU A 50 -23.86 -12.89 -3.35
CA GLU A 50 -23.77 -12.35 -1.97
C GLU A 50 -22.33 -12.32 -1.46
N VAL A 51 -21.54 -13.34 -1.74
CA VAL A 51 -20.13 -13.43 -1.33
C VAL A 51 -19.28 -12.30 -1.88
N LYS A 52 -19.59 -11.76 -3.06
CA LYS A 52 -18.83 -10.64 -3.68
C LYS A 52 -18.75 -9.43 -2.75
N ALA A 53 -19.82 -9.10 -2.03
CA ALA A 53 -19.84 -7.96 -1.12
C ALA A 53 -18.86 -8.17 0.07
N PHE A 54 -18.79 -9.39 0.61
CA PHE A 54 -17.86 -9.73 1.69
C PHE A 54 -16.39 -9.65 1.21
N LEU A 55 -16.10 -10.14 0.01
CA LEU A 55 -14.76 -10.08 -0.59
C LEU A 55 -14.32 -8.64 -0.83
N GLU A 56 -15.22 -7.78 -1.32
CA GLU A 56 -14.94 -6.36 -1.48
C GLU A 56 -14.66 -5.69 -0.15
N GLY A 57 -15.47 -5.95 0.89
CA GLY A 57 -15.25 -5.44 2.24
C GLY A 57 -13.89 -5.87 2.82
N MET A 58 -13.50 -7.14 2.64
CA MET A 58 -12.18 -7.63 3.05
C MET A 58 -11.05 -6.92 2.30
N SER A 59 -11.20 -6.71 0.99
CA SER A 59 -10.20 -6.00 0.17
C SER A 59 -10.04 -4.54 0.61
N GLN A 60 -11.13 -3.86 0.94
CA GLN A 60 -11.12 -2.50 1.49
C GLN A 60 -10.42 -2.45 2.86
N GLN A 61 -10.69 -3.41 3.74
CA GLN A 61 -10.03 -3.51 5.05
C GLN A 61 -8.53 -3.75 4.93
N VAL A 62 -8.11 -4.64 4.03
CA VAL A 62 -6.68 -4.86 3.75
C VAL A 62 -6.02 -3.59 3.21
N ALA A 63 -6.66 -2.92 2.24
CA ALA A 63 -6.13 -1.68 1.67
C ALA A 63 -6.01 -0.56 2.73
N ALA A 64 -7.02 -0.40 3.59
CA ALA A 64 -6.97 0.55 4.70
C ALA A 64 -5.87 0.20 5.71
N THR A 65 -5.69 -1.09 6.02
CA THR A 65 -4.65 -1.55 6.95
C THR A 65 -3.25 -1.39 6.35
N LEU A 66 -3.06 -1.61 5.04
CA LEU A 66 -1.79 -1.36 4.35
C LEU A 66 -1.34 0.09 4.48
N ILE A 67 -2.27 1.04 4.52
CA ILE A 67 -1.95 2.47 4.68
C ILE A 67 -1.89 2.86 6.17
N TYR A 68 -2.94 2.58 6.94
CA TYR A 68 -3.13 3.13 8.29
C TYR A 68 -3.02 2.12 9.43
N GLY A 69 -2.83 0.83 9.14
CA GLY A 69 -2.70 -0.17 10.19
C GLY A 69 -1.61 0.19 11.20
N ASN A 70 -1.87 -0.05 12.48
CA ASN A 70 -0.90 0.19 13.53
C ASN A 70 -1.07 -0.88 14.63
N GLN A 71 -0.09 -1.77 14.74
CA GLN A 71 -0.09 -2.85 15.73
C GLN A 71 -0.05 -2.37 17.18
N PHE A 72 0.42 -1.14 17.43
CA PHE A 72 0.50 -0.60 18.78
C PHE A 72 -0.85 -0.09 19.31
N THR A 73 -1.73 0.34 18.41
CA THR A 73 -3.11 0.75 18.76
C THR A 73 -4.11 -0.37 18.57
N ASN A 74 -3.93 -1.19 17.55
CA ASN A 74 -4.77 -2.32 17.18
C ASN A 74 -3.91 -3.57 16.99
N PRO A 75 -3.67 -4.36 18.04
CA PRO A 75 -2.76 -5.52 18.00
C PRO A 75 -3.16 -6.60 17.00
N GLU A 76 -4.43 -6.65 16.60
CA GLU A 76 -4.96 -7.58 15.58
C GLU A 76 -4.53 -7.22 14.16
N ARG A 77 -3.98 -6.00 13.95
CA ARG A 77 -3.57 -5.49 12.64
C ARG A 77 -2.04 -5.43 12.55
N PHE A 78 -1.54 -5.50 11.32
CA PHE A 78 -0.13 -5.24 11.05
C PHE A 78 0.14 -3.74 10.88
N THR A 79 1.39 -3.33 11.00
CA THR A 79 1.80 -1.92 10.83
C THR A 79 1.87 -1.56 9.34
N GLY A 80 1.05 -0.60 8.92
CA GLY A 80 1.00 -0.05 7.58
C GLY A 80 2.07 1.01 7.29
N LEU A 81 1.84 1.79 6.23
CA LEU A 81 2.78 2.82 5.77
C LEU A 81 2.70 4.12 6.59
N ALA A 82 1.50 4.61 6.92
CA ALA A 82 1.33 5.90 7.58
C ALA A 82 2.02 5.99 8.95
N PRO A 83 1.97 4.99 9.84
CA PRO A 83 2.70 5.04 11.11
C PRO A 83 4.22 5.08 10.93
N ARG A 84 4.76 4.47 9.85
CA ARG A 84 6.20 4.45 9.57
C ARG A 84 6.72 5.79 9.02
N TYR A 85 5.85 6.58 8.37
CA TYR A 85 6.13 7.90 7.81
C TYR A 85 5.24 8.97 8.45
N SER A 86 5.21 9.00 9.80
CA SER A 86 4.30 9.82 10.59
C SER A 86 4.80 11.22 10.88
N THR A 87 6.07 11.53 10.62
CA THR A 87 6.68 12.84 10.89
C THR A 87 7.48 13.32 9.68
N LYS A 88 7.57 14.64 9.52
CA LYS A 88 8.45 15.32 8.57
C LYS A 88 9.75 15.83 9.21
N THR A 89 9.88 15.69 10.54
CA THR A 89 11.04 16.16 11.29
C THR A 89 12.17 15.14 11.20
N THR A 90 13.20 15.45 10.41
CA THR A 90 14.33 14.54 10.14
C THR A 90 15.14 14.17 11.37
N ALA A 91 15.12 14.99 12.41
CA ALA A 91 15.75 14.67 13.69
C ALA A 91 15.02 13.55 14.46
N ALA A 92 13.72 13.35 14.22
CA ALA A 92 12.92 12.36 14.92
C ALA A 92 12.99 10.97 14.29
N SER A 93 13.11 10.89 12.97
CA SER A 93 13.17 9.61 12.25
C SER A 93 13.89 9.75 10.90
N GLN A 94 14.60 8.71 10.49
CA GLN A 94 15.21 8.66 9.16
C GLN A 94 14.16 8.63 8.04
N THR A 95 13.01 8.01 8.28
CA THR A 95 11.89 7.95 7.32
C THR A 95 11.32 9.33 7.00
N ALA A 96 11.47 10.32 7.90
CA ALA A 96 11.07 11.70 7.69
C ALA A 96 11.76 12.36 6.48
N ASN A 97 12.95 11.90 6.10
CA ASN A 97 13.61 12.36 4.88
C ASN A 97 12.79 12.08 3.62
N ASN A 98 11.92 11.09 3.63
CA ASN A 98 11.05 10.71 2.53
C ASN A 98 9.59 11.18 2.71
N VAL A 99 9.34 12.08 3.66
CA VAL A 99 8.06 12.78 3.80
C VAL A 99 8.18 14.16 3.16
N LEU A 100 7.34 14.44 2.16
CA LEU A 100 7.20 15.72 1.49
C LEU A 100 5.96 16.43 2.03
N ASP A 101 6.10 17.72 2.33
CA ASP A 101 5.01 18.54 2.84
C ASP A 101 4.26 19.23 1.68
N GLY A 102 2.96 19.01 1.58
CA GLY A 102 2.04 19.67 0.68
C GLY A 102 1.52 21.02 1.21
N SER A 103 1.95 21.42 2.42
CA SER A 103 1.63 22.70 3.07
C SER A 103 0.21 22.82 3.64
N GLY A 104 -0.58 21.76 3.67
CA GLY A 104 -1.89 21.75 4.36
C GLY A 104 -1.72 21.78 5.88
N THR A 105 -2.49 22.62 6.55
CA THR A 105 -2.40 22.84 8.01
C THR A 105 -3.58 22.30 8.80
N LEU A 106 -4.64 21.90 8.12
CA LEU A 106 -5.90 21.42 8.71
C LEU A 106 -5.95 19.87 8.75
N SER A 107 -7.07 19.35 9.24
CA SER A 107 -7.40 17.93 9.22
C SER A 107 -8.14 17.48 7.94
N THR A 108 -8.16 18.32 6.90
CA THR A 108 -8.73 18.07 5.57
C THR A 108 -7.65 17.64 4.57
N ASN A 109 -6.59 17.03 5.09
CA ASN A 109 -5.45 16.62 4.28
C ASN A 109 -5.62 15.22 3.73
N THR A 110 -4.86 14.96 2.69
CA THR A 110 -4.67 13.62 2.13
C THR A 110 -3.20 13.39 1.81
N SER A 111 -2.84 12.14 1.53
CA SER A 111 -1.47 11.77 1.17
C SER A 111 -1.41 11.12 -0.22
N ILE A 112 -0.25 11.27 -0.88
CA ILE A 112 0.12 10.50 -2.07
C ILE A 112 1.30 9.62 -1.69
N TRP A 113 1.26 8.36 -2.11
CA TRP A 113 2.29 7.38 -1.81
C TRP A 113 3.01 6.95 -3.07
N ILE A 114 4.32 7.06 -3.08
CA ILE A 114 5.19 6.52 -4.13
C ILE A 114 5.90 5.33 -3.51
N VAL A 115 5.60 4.13 -4.00
CA VAL A 115 6.02 2.88 -3.39
C VAL A 115 6.75 2.04 -4.43
N CYS A 116 7.91 1.55 -4.07
CA CYS A 116 8.66 0.58 -4.86
C CYS A 116 8.51 -0.82 -4.23
N TRP A 117 7.73 -1.67 -4.89
CA TRP A 117 7.48 -3.04 -4.47
C TRP A 117 8.60 -3.98 -4.92
N GLY A 118 9.23 -4.69 -3.98
CA GLY A 118 10.28 -5.63 -4.29
C GLY A 118 10.73 -6.41 -3.05
N SER A 119 11.43 -7.51 -3.23
CA SER A 119 11.89 -8.39 -2.14
C SER A 119 12.81 -7.68 -1.14
N ASP A 120 13.63 -6.75 -1.63
CA ASP A 120 14.60 -6.01 -0.81
C ASP A 120 14.14 -4.60 -0.40
N THR A 121 12.95 -4.18 -0.85
CA THR A 121 12.39 -2.86 -0.58
C THR A 121 11.18 -2.93 0.34
N LEU A 122 9.99 -3.04 -0.23
CA LEU A 122 8.71 -3.22 0.46
C LEU A 122 8.00 -4.43 -0.13
N HIS A 123 7.57 -5.35 0.71
CA HIS A 123 6.79 -6.51 0.27
C HIS A 123 5.78 -6.95 1.31
N ALA A 124 4.74 -7.64 0.85
CA ALA A 124 3.80 -8.31 1.74
C ALA A 124 4.39 -9.65 2.20
N THR A 125 4.05 -10.05 3.42
CA THR A 125 4.45 -11.31 4.03
C THR A 125 3.24 -12.09 4.54
N PHE A 126 3.44 -13.36 4.77
CA PHE A 126 2.45 -14.25 5.38
C PHE A 126 3.15 -15.18 6.36
N PRO A 127 2.45 -15.75 7.37
CA PRO A 127 3.06 -16.60 8.37
C PRO A 127 3.65 -17.89 7.75
N LYS A 128 4.83 -18.28 8.22
CA LYS A 128 5.51 -19.51 7.75
C LYS A 128 4.62 -20.74 7.98
N GLY A 129 4.49 -21.58 6.95
CA GLY A 129 3.69 -22.81 7.01
C GLY A 129 2.21 -22.60 6.73
N LYS A 130 1.79 -21.39 6.36
CA LYS A 130 0.43 -21.08 5.92
C LYS A 130 0.35 -20.90 4.41
N ILE A 131 -0.85 -20.98 3.86
CA ILE A 131 -1.13 -20.73 2.45
C ILE A 131 -1.24 -19.24 2.22
N THR A 132 -0.59 -18.73 1.17
CA THR A 132 -0.66 -17.31 0.83
C THR A 132 -1.99 -16.95 0.17
N GLY A 133 -2.44 -15.70 0.37
CA GLY A 133 -3.63 -15.17 -0.26
C GLY A 133 -4.93 -15.45 0.49
N LEU A 134 -6.02 -15.13 -0.18
CA LEU A 134 -7.36 -15.35 0.35
C LEU A 134 -7.71 -16.83 0.31
N GLN A 135 -8.06 -17.37 1.46
CA GLN A 135 -8.53 -18.74 1.62
C GLN A 135 -10.05 -18.72 1.73
N HIS A 136 -10.71 -19.61 1.01
CA HIS A 136 -12.15 -19.85 1.09
C HIS A 136 -12.41 -21.28 1.51
N ARG A 137 -13.35 -21.47 2.43
CA ARG A 137 -13.85 -22.78 2.86
C ARG A 137 -15.37 -22.75 2.92
N ASP A 138 -16.02 -23.56 2.10
CA ASP A 138 -17.45 -23.82 2.23
C ASP A 138 -17.67 -24.74 3.45
N MET A 139 -18.46 -24.28 4.40
CA MET A 139 -18.83 -25.05 5.60
C MET A 139 -20.15 -25.79 5.43
N GLY A 140 -20.83 -25.62 4.29
CA GLY A 140 -22.13 -26.23 4.02
C GLY A 140 -23.27 -25.63 4.85
N GLU A 141 -24.26 -26.46 5.17
CA GLU A 141 -25.37 -26.06 6.00
C GLU A 141 -24.98 -26.03 7.46
N TRP A 142 -25.32 -24.94 8.14
CA TRP A 142 -25.00 -24.70 9.54
C TRP A 142 -26.17 -24.02 10.27
N PRO A 143 -26.56 -24.48 11.47
CA PRO A 143 -27.53 -23.77 12.27
C PRO A 143 -26.94 -22.47 12.81
N VAL A 144 -27.61 -21.34 12.56
CA VAL A 144 -27.21 -20.01 13.01
C VAL A 144 -28.31 -19.47 13.93
N ALA A 145 -27.91 -18.80 15.00
CA ALA A 145 -28.82 -18.13 15.90
C ALA A 145 -29.11 -16.70 15.42
N ASP A 146 -30.37 -16.29 15.48
CA ASP A 146 -30.78 -14.92 15.29
C ASP A 146 -30.47 -14.05 16.53
N THR A 147 -30.78 -12.77 16.48
CA THR A 147 -30.58 -11.84 17.61
C THR A 147 -31.43 -12.17 18.85
N ALA A 148 -32.52 -12.97 18.70
CA ALA A 148 -33.38 -13.40 19.77
C ALA A 148 -32.98 -14.77 20.35
N GLY A 149 -31.96 -15.43 19.75
CA GLY A 149 -31.47 -16.75 20.16
C GLY A 149 -32.17 -17.94 19.49
N ASN A 150 -33.11 -17.71 18.55
CA ASN A 150 -33.74 -18.78 17.78
C ASN A 150 -32.79 -19.24 16.66
N THR A 151 -32.82 -20.55 16.36
CA THR A 151 -31.95 -21.13 15.33
C THR A 151 -32.67 -21.33 14.01
N TYR A 152 -31.96 -21.01 12.91
CA TYR A 152 -32.41 -21.31 11.55
C TYR A 152 -31.24 -21.93 10.75
N GLN A 153 -31.53 -22.59 9.65
CA GLN A 153 -30.51 -23.20 8.79
C GLN A 153 -30.00 -22.18 7.77
N ALA A 154 -28.69 -22.06 7.68
CA ALA A 154 -28.05 -21.18 6.73
C ALA A 154 -26.85 -21.85 6.05
N TYR A 155 -26.55 -21.44 4.84
CA TYR A 155 -25.27 -21.74 4.20
C TYR A 155 -24.20 -20.82 4.76
N ARG A 156 -23.04 -21.40 5.11
CA ARG A 156 -21.96 -20.67 5.73
C ARG A 156 -20.66 -20.84 4.95
N ASP A 157 -20.08 -19.72 4.52
CA ASP A 157 -18.78 -19.67 3.88
C ASP A 157 -17.79 -18.94 4.80
N HIS A 158 -16.59 -19.50 4.97
CA HIS A 158 -15.51 -18.92 5.75
C HIS A 158 -14.42 -18.38 4.83
N PHE A 159 -14.09 -17.09 4.99
CA PHE A 159 -13.00 -16.42 4.29
C PHE A 159 -11.95 -16.01 5.29
N LYS A 160 -10.69 -16.28 4.95
CA LYS A 160 -9.54 -15.98 5.78
C LYS A 160 -8.40 -15.43 4.95
N TRP A 161 -7.77 -14.37 5.44
CA TRP A 161 -6.60 -13.78 4.80
C TRP A 161 -5.55 -13.43 5.86
N GLU A 162 -4.40 -14.09 5.83
CA GLU A 162 -3.26 -13.82 6.70
C GLU A 162 -2.22 -13.01 5.91
N ILE A 163 -1.99 -11.77 6.32
CA ILE A 163 -1.11 -10.83 5.60
C ILE A 163 -0.35 -9.93 6.58
N GLY A 164 0.86 -9.57 6.22
CA GLY A 164 1.69 -8.57 6.88
C GLY A 164 2.42 -7.71 5.87
N LEU A 165 3.04 -6.63 6.33
CA LEU A 165 3.82 -5.71 5.51
C LEU A 165 5.21 -5.54 6.12
N VAL A 166 6.24 -5.78 5.32
CA VAL A 166 7.64 -5.60 5.72
C VAL A 166 8.31 -4.54 4.88
N LEU A 167 8.90 -3.55 5.54
CA LEU A 167 9.71 -2.50 4.94
C LEU A 167 11.18 -2.79 5.27
N ARG A 168 11.95 -3.25 4.28
CA ARG A 168 13.39 -3.52 4.45
C ARG A 168 14.23 -2.28 4.29
N ASP A 169 13.88 -1.42 3.32
CA ASP A 169 14.60 -0.17 3.07
C ASP A 169 13.60 1.00 2.98
N TRP A 170 13.68 1.90 3.93
CA TRP A 170 12.79 3.06 4.02
C TRP A 170 12.95 4.05 2.85
N ARG A 171 14.08 4.04 2.14
CA ARG A 171 14.37 4.96 1.04
C ARG A 171 13.49 4.73 -0.19
N TYR A 172 12.89 3.53 -0.31
CA TYR A 172 12.08 3.13 -1.47
C TYR A 172 10.57 3.44 -1.32
N VAL A 173 10.20 4.13 -0.26
CA VAL A 173 8.83 4.63 -0.08
C VAL A 173 8.89 6.13 0.19
N VAL A 174 8.06 6.90 -0.51
CA VAL A 174 7.93 8.35 -0.31
C VAL A 174 6.48 8.68 -0.04
N ARG A 175 6.25 9.47 0.99
CA ARG A 175 4.94 10.04 1.33
C ARG A 175 4.92 11.52 0.98
N VAL A 176 3.97 11.94 0.16
CA VAL A 176 3.59 13.35 0.03
C VAL A 176 2.40 13.56 0.97
N ALA A 177 2.65 14.15 2.12
CA ALA A 177 1.65 14.41 3.16
C ALA A 177 1.12 15.84 3.10
N ASN A 178 0.09 16.13 3.89
CA ASN A 178 -0.47 17.48 4.06
C ASN A 178 -0.92 18.12 2.73
N VAL A 179 -1.54 17.34 1.86
CA VAL A 179 -2.19 17.90 0.67
C VAL A 179 -3.63 18.26 1.05
N ASP A 180 -3.92 19.55 1.22
CA ASP A 180 -5.24 20.00 1.58
C ASP A 180 -6.22 19.86 0.41
N VAL A 181 -7.20 18.98 0.57
CA VAL A 181 -8.20 18.65 -0.46
C VAL A 181 -9.10 19.85 -0.76
N THR A 182 -9.40 20.68 0.24
CA THR A 182 -10.30 21.83 0.10
C THR A 182 -9.68 22.98 -0.70
N GLN A 183 -8.35 23.09 -0.67
CA GLN A 183 -7.61 24.14 -1.35
C GLN A 183 -7.21 23.79 -2.79
N LEU A 184 -7.45 22.56 -3.25
CA LEU A 184 -6.98 22.10 -4.57
C LEU A 184 -7.61 22.85 -5.75
N SER A 185 -8.77 23.45 -5.58
CA SER A 185 -9.43 24.30 -6.58
C SER A 185 -9.07 25.79 -6.48
N GLY A 186 -8.39 26.19 -5.40
CA GLY A 186 -8.09 27.59 -5.08
C GLY A 186 -6.76 28.09 -5.64
N VAL A 187 -6.49 29.38 -5.44
CA VAL A 187 -5.24 30.06 -5.84
C VAL A 187 -4.03 29.48 -5.07
N SER A 188 -4.26 28.99 -3.85
CA SER A 188 -3.23 28.37 -2.99
C SER A 188 -3.12 26.86 -3.17
N ALA A 189 -3.62 26.32 -4.28
CA ALA A 189 -3.59 24.90 -4.56
C ALA A 189 -2.17 24.32 -4.53
N ALA A 190 -1.99 23.19 -3.86
CA ALA A 190 -0.75 22.48 -3.90
C ALA A 190 -0.41 22.06 -5.34
N ASN A 191 0.81 22.33 -5.80
CA ASN A 191 1.27 21.91 -7.11
C ASN A 191 1.63 20.41 -7.06
N LEU A 192 0.64 19.56 -7.31
CA LEU A 192 0.77 18.10 -7.22
C LEU A 192 1.86 17.56 -8.14
N ILE A 193 1.99 18.11 -9.34
CA ILE A 193 3.00 17.72 -10.32
C ILE A 193 4.42 18.00 -9.79
N ASN A 194 4.64 19.16 -9.19
CA ASN A 194 5.92 19.51 -8.59
C ASN A 194 6.25 18.57 -7.40
N LEU A 195 5.27 18.29 -6.56
CA LEU A 195 5.42 17.39 -5.41
C LEU A 195 5.76 15.96 -5.87
N LEU A 196 5.09 15.46 -6.91
CA LEU A 196 5.40 14.15 -7.50
C LEU A 196 6.81 14.10 -8.10
N VAL A 197 7.22 15.13 -8.84
CA VAL A 197 8.59 15.21 -9.37
C VAL A 197 9.61 15.17 -8.25
N ARG A 198 9.42 15.97 -7.20
CA ARG A 198 10.32 15.98 -6.04
C ARG A 198 10.32 14.64 -5.30
N GLY A 199 9.17 13.98 -5.22
CA GLY A 199 9.03 12.66 -4.60
C GLY A 199 9.79 11.58 -5.37
N LEU A 200 9.67 11.56 -6.68
CA LEU A 200 10.37 10.58 -7.52
C LEU A 200 11.90 10.71 -7.41
N TYR A 201 12.43 11.94 -7.34
CA TYR A 201 13.87 12.16 -7.19
C TYR A 201 14.40 11.89 -5.78
N ARG A 202 13.54 11.60 -4.79
CA ARG A 202 13.95 11.08 -3.48
C ARG A 202 14.17 9.58 -3.46
N LEU A 203 13.53 8.84 -4.39
CA LEU A 203 13.82 7.42 -4.52
C LEU A 203 15.28 7.23 -4.95
N PRO A 204 16.00 6.26 -4.38
CA PRO A 204 17.31 5.90 -4.85
C PRO A 204 17.22 5.56 -6.33
N THR A 205 18.10 6.14 -7.14
CA THR A 205 18.25 5.72 -8.52
C THR A 205 18.73 4.27 -8.46
N ALA A 206 17.98 3.35 -9.11
CA ALA A 206 18.49 2.02 -9.32
C ALA A 206 19.92 2.15 -9.85
N PRO A 207 20.92 1.48 -9.27
CA PRO A 207 22.16 1.32 -9.99
C PRO A 207 21.79 0.74 -11.36
N ALA A 208 22.23 1.40 -12.43
CA ALA A 208 21.81 1.17 -13.81
C ALA A 208 22.12 -0.25 -14.31
N SER A 209 22.75 -1.04 -13.50
CA SER A 209 22.91 -2.48 -13.58
C SER A 209 22.78 -2.99 -12.16
N ALA A 210 21.98 -4.00 -11.94
CA ALA A 210 22.23 -4.91 -10.84
C ALA A 210 23.72 -5.16 -10.88
N THR A 211 24.47 -4.64 -9.90
CA THR A 211 25.91 -4.85 -9.87
C THR A 211 26.08 -6.35 -9.72
N THR A 212 26.29 -7.02 -10.84
CA THR A 212 26.68 -8.42 -10.88
C THR A 212 28.04 -8.43 -10.23
N ILE A 213 28.07 -8.71 -8.94
CA ILE A 213 29.33 -9.06 -8.27
C ILE A 213 29.65 -10.45 -8.82
N GLN A 214 30.39 -10.47 -9.90
CA GLN A 214 30.98 -11.71 -10.40
C GLN A 214 32.07 -12.12 -9.41
N THR A 215 31.68 -12.96 -8.46
CA THR A 215 32.63 -13.86 -7.80
C THR A 215 32.59 -15.18 -8.59
N SER A 216 33.71 -15.68 -8.94
CA SER A 216 33.91 -16.80 -9.88
C SER A 216 33.18 -18.10 -9.53
N ASP A 217 32.51 -18.22 -8.40
CA ASP A 217 31.90 -19.46 -7.91
C ASP A 217 30.46 -19.32 -7.37
N THR A 218 29.78 -18.15 -7.50
CA THR A 218 28.42 -17.99 -6.97
C THR A 218 27.46 -17.41 -8.00
N PRO A 219 26.19 -17.91 -8.04
CA PRO A 219 25.18 -17.40 -8.94
C PRO A 219 24.90 -15.91 -8.68
N GLU A 220 24.61 -15.19 -9.74
CA GLU A 220 24.31 -13.76 -9.78
C GLU A 220 23.32 -13.35 -8.68
N ILE A 221 23.74 -12.54 -7.73
CA ILE A 221 22.84 -11.86 -6.80
C ILE A 221 22.27 -10.65 -7.53
N ARG A 222 21.09 -10.82 -8.12
CA ARG A 222 20.31 -9.71 -8.66
C ARG A 222 19.56 -9.05 -7.50
N ALA A 223 19.87 -7.80 -7.19
CA ALA A 223 18.99 -6.99 -6.36
C ALA A 223 17.68 -6.75 -7.12
N ASP A 224 16.59 -7.35 -6.66
CA ASP A 224 15.26 -7.08 -7.20
C ASP A 224 14.84 -5.68 -6.74
N MET A 225 15.07 -4.69 -7.62
CA MET A 225 14.76 -3.28 -7.37
C MET A 225 13.27 -2.98 -7.37
N GLY A 226 12.45 -3.99 -7.62
CA GLY A 226 11.01 -3.88 -7.51
C GLY A 226 10.35 -2.96 -8.54
N ARG A 227 9.03 -2.88 -8.47
CA ARG A 227 8.18 -2.08 -9.35
C ARG A 227 7.67 -0.85 -8.61
N THR A 228 8.02 0.34 -9.10
CA THR A 228 7.50 1.60 -8.55
C THR A 228 6.07 1.86 -9.01
N VAL A 229 5.21 2.26 -8.08
CA VAL A 229 3.80 2.61 -8.31
C VAL A 229 3.46 3.85 -7.47
N ILE A 230 2.64 4.73 -8.03
CA ILE A 230 2.08 5.89 -7.33
C ILE A 230 0.65 5.56 -6.92
N TYR A 231 0.34 5.70 -5.64
CA TYR A 231 -1.01 5.53 -5.09
C TYR A 231 -1.55 6.87 -4.62
N CYS A 232 -2.74 7.22 -5.08
CA CYS A 232 -3.47 8.40 -4.64
C CYS A 232 -4.97 8.10 -4.57
N ASN A 233 -5.71 8.93 -3.86
CA ASN A 233 -7.16 8.81 -3.88
C ASN A 233 -7.76 9.38 -5.17
N ARG A 234 -9.04 9.14 -5.37
CA ARG A 234 -9.78 9.55 -6.59
C ARG A 234 -9.80 11.06 -6.78
N VAL A 235 -9.91 11.82 -5.70
CA VAL A 235 -9.93 13.29 -5.73
C VAL A 235 -8.59 13.82 -6.22
N ILE A 236 -7.49 13.36 -5.64
CA ILE A 236 -6.15 13.77 -6.07
C ILE A 236 -5.88 13.40 -7.52
N ARG A 237 -6.34 12.23 -7.96
CA ARG A 237 -6.20 11.83 -9.36
C ARG A 237 -6.91 12.80 -10.30
N THR A 238 -8.14 13.19 -9.99
CA THR A 238 -8.88 14.18 -10.78
C THR A 238 -8.12 15.51 -10.88
N TYR A 239 -7.59 16.01 -9.75
CA TYR A 239 -6.82 17.26 -9.76
C TYR A 239 -5.46 17.12 -10.45
N LEU A 240 -4.82 15.96 -10.44
CA LEU A 240 -3.64 15.68 -11.23
C LEU A 240 -3.92 15.83 -12.74
N ASP A 241 -5.01 15.25 -13.21
CA ASP A 241 -5.42 15.34 -14.61
C ASP A 241 -5.77 16.80 -14.98
N LEU A 242 -6.49 17.53 -14.11
CA LEU A 242 -6.80 18.95 -14.32
C LEU A 242 -5.53 19.83 -14.35
N GLN A 243 -4.59 19.62 -13.42
CA GLN A 243 -3.32 20.34 -13.42
C GLN A 243 -2.44 20.01 -14.64
N ALA A 244 -2.54 18.80 -15.16
CA ALA A 244 -1.87 18.38 -16.38
C ALA A 244 -2.44 19.09 -17.61
N MET A 245 -3.75 19.22 -17.71
CA MET A 245 -4.42 19.93 -18.81
C MET A 245 -4.05 21.43 -18.85
N ASN A 246 -3.83 22.04 -17.69
CA ASN A 246 -3.49 23.45 -17.57
C ASN A 246 -2.01 23.78 -17.86
N LYS A 247 -1.15 22.77 -18.05
CA LYS A 247 0.28 22.94 -18.32
C LYS A 247 0.64 22.38 -19.68
N THR A 248 1.20 23.21 -20.55
CA THR A 248 1.55 22.89 -21.94
C THR A 248 2.61 21.78 -22.10
N ASN A 249 3.34 21.40 -21.06
CA ASN A 249 4.48 20.48 -21.12
C ASN A 249 4.48 19.44 -19.97
N VAL A 250 3.35 18.84 -19.65
CA VAL A 250 3.30 17.81 -18.62
C VAL A 250 3.35 16.43 -19.24
N LEU A 251 4.25 15.58 -18.73
CA LEU A 251 4.43 14.19 -19.13
C LEU A 251 3.43 13.26 -18.37
N LEU A 252 2.14 13.61 -18.39
CA LEU A 252 1.10 12.66 -18.06
C LEU A 252 0.69 11.98 -19.36
N ARG A 253 0.95 10.69 -19.48
CA ARG A 253 0.59 9.89 -20.65
C ARG A 253 -0.44 8.85 -20.26
N LEU A 254 -1.38 8.61 -21.16
CA LEU A 254 -2.23 7.44 -21.16
C LEU A 254 -1.48 6.37 -21.95
N GLU A 255 -1.03 5.33 -21.29
CA GLU A 255 -0.39 4.18 -21.94
C GLU A 255 -1.34 3.00 -21.90
N GLU A 256 -1.43 2.27 -23.01
CA GLU A 256 -2.14 1.00 -23.04
C GLU A 256 -1.24 -0.10 -22.48
N PHE A 257 -1.68 -0.72 -21.42
CA PHE A 257 -1.05 -1.93 -20.89
C PHE A 257 -2.10 -3.04 -20.86
N ASP A 258 -1.85 -4.09 -21.61
CA ASP A 258 -2.75 -5.26 -21.73
C ASP A 258 -4.19 -4.88 -22.11
N GLY A 259 -4.35 -3.97 -23.09
CA GLY A 259 -5.65 -3.49 -23.58
C GLY A 259 -6.41 -2.57 -22.59
N LYS A 260 -5.77 -2.12 -21.50
CA LYS A 260 -6.34 -1.19 -20.53
C LYS A 260 -5.57 0.12 -20.50
N ALA A 261 -6.30 1.23 -20.57
CA ALA A 261 -5.71 2.56 -20.45
C ALA A 261 -5.21 2.79 -19.00
N VAL A 262 -3.91 2.96 -18.83
CA VAL A 262 -3.27 3.25 -17.55
C VAL A 262 -2.66 4.64 -17.60
N THR A 263 -3.07 5.53 -16.68
CA THR A 263 -2.43 6.82 -16.54
C THR A 263 -1.04 6.64 -15.94
N THR A 264 -0.01 7.07 -16.65
CA THR A 264 1.37 7.01 -16.19
C THR A 264 1.93 8.42 -15.97
N PHE A 265 2.73 8.58 -14.93
CA PHE A 265 3.52 9.78 -14.67
C PHE A 265 5.00 9.44 -14.83
N ARG A 266 5.63 9.94 -15.89
CA ARG A 266 7.02 9.61 -16.26
C ARG A 266 7.28 8.09 -16.39
N GLY A 267 6.34 7.35 -16.98
CA GLY A 267 6.44 5.90 -17.13
C GLY A 267 6.11 5.10 -15.85
N ILE A 268 5.71 5.76 -14.76
CA ILE A 268 5.30 5.11 -13.52
C ILE A 268 3.77 5.09 -13.44
N PRO A 269 3.14 3.94 -13.24
CA PRO A 269 1.69 3.85 -13.18
C PRO A 269 1.13 4.58 -11.95
N VAL A 270 0.07 5.38 -12.17
CA VAL A 270 -0.70 6.04 -11.11
C VAL A 270 -1.95 5.20 -10.87
N ARG A 271 -2.09 4.67 -9.67
CA ARG A 271 -3.22 3.83 -9.26
C ARG A 271 -4.08 4.54 -8.22
N THR A 272 -5.38 4.45 -8.41
CA THR A 272 -6.34 4.97 -7.45
C THR A 272 -6.49 3.99 -6.29
N CYS A 273 -6.42 4.51 -5.07
CA CYS A 273 -6.65 3.77 -3.83
C CYS A 273 -7.61 4.57 -2.95
N ASP A 274 -8.87 4.18 -2.95
CA ASP A 274 -9.93 4.88 -2.21
C ASP A 274 -9.81 4.69 -0.67
N ALA A 275 -8.95 3.78 -0.22
CA ALA A 275 -8.62 3.64 1.19
C ALA A 275 -7.78 4.81 1.74
N ILE A 276 -7.18 5.64 0.87
CA ILE A 276 -6.47 6.85 1.29
C ILE A 276 -7.49 7.92 1.66
N LEU A 277 -7.49 8.34 2.92
CA LEU A 277 -8.45 9.27 3.49
C LEU A 277 -8.23 10.71 2.98
N ASN A 278 -9.32 11.51 3.01
CA ASN A 278 -9.31 12.95 2.71
C ASN A 278 -9.35 13.83 3.98
N ASN A 279 -9.29 13.19 5.13
CA ASN A 279 -9.35 13.84 6.45
C ASN A 279 -8.19 13.40 7.35
N GLU A 280 -7.02 13.22 6.75
CA GLU A 280 -5.81 12.92 7.51
C GLU A 280 -5.43 14.11 8.40
N PRO A 281 -4.99 13.86 9.65
CA PRO A 281 -4.41 14.90 10.48
C PRO A 281 -3.11 15.42 9.86
N GLN A 282 -2.74 16.65 10.23
CA GLN A 282 -1.49 17.24 9.79
C GLN A 282 -0.29 16.39 10.27
N VAL A 283 0.60 16.09 9.35
CA VAL A 283 1.90 15.47 9.65
C VAL A 283 2.88 16.57 10.01
N THR A 284 3.46 16.49 11.21
CA THR A 284 4.37 17.51 11.80
C THR A 284 5.81 17.04 11.83
#